data_68b8ff42deb15860d0431f49cca03789
#
_entry.id   68b8ff42deb15860d0431f49cca03789
#
_cell.length_a   1.000
_cell.length_b   1.000
_cell.length_c   1.000
_cell.angle_alpha   90.00
_cell.angle_beta   90.00
_cell.angle_gamma   90.00
#
_symmetry.space_group_name_H-M   'P 1'
#
loop_
_entity.id
_entity.type
_entity.pdbx_description
1 polymer ?
#
loop_
_entity_poly.entity_id
_entity_poly.type
_entity_poly.pdbx_seq_one_letter_code
_entity_poly.pdbx_strand_id
1 'polypeptide(L)'
;MDDRDRTELVRQAFLAQQQAYAPYSEFLVGAALLTEDGKIYQGCNIENAAYSPGNCAERTAFFKAVSEGRRDFTAIAIVGNKRGEAGD
;
A
#
# COMPACT_ATOMS: atom_id res chain seq x y z
N MET A 1 -6.88 17.77 3.37
CA MET A 1 -6.95 16.88 2.19
C MET A 1 -8.37 16.94 1.64
N ASP A 2 -8.51 17.27 0.38
CA ASP A 2 -9.83 17.37 -0.23
C ASP A 2 -10.27 16.03 -0.83
N ASP A 3 -11.49 15.98 -1.39
CA ASP A 3 -12.04 14.75 -1.92
C ASP A 3 -11.23 14.20 -3.10
N ARG A 4 -10.67 15.10 -3.90
CA ARG A 4 -9.85 14.69 -5.05
C ARG A 4 -8.59 13.99 -4.59
N ASP A 5 -7.92 14.54 -3.59
CA ASP A 5 -6.71 13.93 -3.05
C ASP A 5 -7.02 12.58 -2.42
N ARG A 6 -8.15 12.49 -1.72
CA ARG A 6 -8.57 11.24 -1.09
C ARG A 6 -8.85 10.18 -2.14
N THR A 7 -9.55 10.54 -3.21
CA THR A 7 -9.86 9.61 -4.30
C THR A 7 -8.58 9.12 -4.96
N GLU A 8 -7.64 10.02 -5.21
CA GLU A 8 -6.38 9.65 -5.83
C GLU A 8 -5.57 8.73 -4.92
N LEU A 9 -5.57 8.98 -3.62
CA LEU A 9 -4.83 8.16 -2.68
C LEU A 9 -5.38 6.72 -2.68
N VAL A 10 -6.71 6.58 -2.66
CA VAL A 10 -7.34 5.26 -2.70
C VAL A 10 -7.04 4.57 -4.02
N ARG A 11 -7.11 5.31 -5.13
CA ARG A 11 -6.80 4.76 -6.45
C ARG A 11 -5.38 4.21 -6.48
N GLN A 12 -4.43 4.94 -5.91
CA GLN A 12 -3.04 4.49 -5.87
C GLN A 12 -2.88 3.25 -5.01
N ALA A 13 -3.66 3.13 -3.93
CA ALA A 13 -3.63 1.92 -3.11
C ALA A 13 -4.13 0.70 -3.89
N PHE A 14 -5.18 0.87 -4.70
CA PHE A 14 -5.66 -0.23 -5.55
C PHE A 14 -4.64 -0.61 -6.61
N LEU A 15 -3.95 0.38 -7.19
CA LEU A 15 -2.89 0.08 -8.16
C LEU A 15 -1.76 -0.69 -7.50
N ALA A 16 -1.39 -0.31 -6.29
CA ALA A 16 -0.34 -1.00 -5.55
C ALA A 16 -0.74 -2.44 -5.25
N GLN A 17 -2.02 -2.67 -4.95
CA GLN A 17 -2.53 -4.00 -4.65
C GLN A 17 -2.27 -4.98 -5.80
N GLN A 18 -2.27 -4.50 -7.02
CA GLN A 18 -2.05 -5.36 -8.18
C GLN A 18 -0.63 -5.91 -8.25
N GLN A 19 0.28 -5.33 -7.49
CA GLN A 19 1.66 -5.80 -7.41
C GLN A 19 1.88 -6.77 -6.24
N ALA A 20 0.83 -7.03 -5.45
CA ALA A 20 0.96 -7.89 -4.28
C ALA A 20 1.25 -9.33 -4.70
N TYR A 21 2.06 -9.98 -3.88
CA TYR A 21 2.42 -11.38 -4.10
C TYR A 21 2.15 -12.14 -2.80
N ALA A 22 1.05 -12.86 -2.78
CA ALA A 22 0.57 -13.51 -1.56
C ALA A 22 0.16 -14.96 -1.86
N PRO A 23 1.14 -15.84 -2.18
CA PRO A 23 0.81 -17.22 -2.55
C PRO A 23 0.29 -18.06 -1.41
N TYR A 24 0.52 -17.66 -0.17
CA TYR A 24 0.13 -18.44 1.00
C TYR A 24 -1.24 -18.03 1.52
N SER A 25 -1.42 -16.75 1.81
CA SER A 25 -2.70 -16.27 2.35
C SER A 25 -3.72 -15.99 1.26
N GLU A 26 -3.28 -15.69 0.05
CA GLU A 26 -4.12 -15.27 -1.06
C GLU A 26 -4.87 -13.97 -0.76
N PHE A 27 -4.41 -13.22 0.23
CA PHE A 27 -5.00 -11.94 0.60
C PHE A 27 -4.11 -10.82 0.07
N LEU A 28 -4.62 -10.08 -0.89
CA LEU A 28 -3.85 -9.06 -1.61
C LEU A 28 -4.11 -7.69 -0.98
N VAL A 29 -3.04 -7.01 -0.57
CA VAL A 29 -3.15 -5.72 0.11
C VAL A 29 -2.31 -4.70 -0.63
N GLY A 30 -2.88 -3.52 -0.82
CA GLY A 30 -2.17 -2.38 -1.36
C GLY A 30 -2.28 -1.20 -0.42
N ALA A 31 -1.26 -0.37 -0.39
CA ALA A 31 -1.24 0.83 0.42
C ALA A 31 -0.69 2.00 -0.37
N ALA A 32 -1.16 3.18 -0.06
CA ALA A 32 -0.64 4.42 -0.62
C ALA A 32 -0.48 5.42 0.50
N LEU A 33 0.71 5.98 0.63
CA LEU A 33 1.07 6.90 1.68
C LEU A 33 1.30 8.28 1.09
N LEU A 34 0.58 9.28 1.59
CA LEU A 34 0.69 10.65 1.13
C LEU A 34 1.57 11.44 2.08
N THR A 35 2.61 12.07 1.55
CA THR A 35 3.48 12.94 2.33
C THR A 35 2.97 14.37 2.29
N GLU A 36 3.52 15.23 3.16
CA GLU A 36 3.07 16.61 3.24
C GLU A 36 3.34 17.41 1.98
N ASP A 37 4.36 17.04 1.23
CA ASP A 37 4.69 17.73 -0.01
C ASP A 37 3.88 17.21 -1.20
N GLY A 38 2.92 16.34 -0.96
CA GLY A 38 2.01 15.89 -2.01
C GLY A 38 2.45 14.67 -2.78
N LYS A 39 3.53 14.02 -2.36
CA LYS A 39 4.02 12.82 -3.05
C LYS A 39 3.35 11.58 -2.49
N ILE A 40 3.06 10.61 -3.36
CA ILE A 40 2.41 9.37 -2.96
C ILE A 40 3.39 8.21 -3.15
N TYR A 41 3.52 7.40 -2.11
CA TYR A 41 4.35 6.19 -2.12
C TYR A 41 3.46 4.97 -2.01
N GLN A 42 3.65 4.01 -2.90
CA GLN A 42 2.85 2.79 -2.94
C GLN A 42 3.59 1.65 -2.25
N GLY A 43 2.82 0.76 -1.64
CA GLY A 43 3.33 -0.47 -1.08
C GLY A 43 2.32 -1.59 -1.25
N CYS A 44 2.79 -2.82 -1.21
CA CYS A 44 1.92 -3.98 -1.28
C CYS A 44 2.51 -5.09 -0.42
N ASN A 45 1.68 -6.08 -0.07
CA ASN A 45 2.20 -7.20 0.69
C ASN A 45 2.93 -8.17 -0.23
N ILE A 46 4.04 -8.69 0.30
CA ILE A 46 4.85 -9.67 -0.41
C ILE A 46 5.15 -10.80 0.55
N GLU A 47 4.76 -12.01 0.19
CA GLU A 47 4.96 -13.19 1.02
C GLU A 47 5.99 -14.10 0.36
N ASN A 48 6.83 -14.72 1.20
CA ASN A 48 7.72 -15.77 0.72
C ASN A 48 8.00 -16.73 1.85
N ALA A 49 8.60 -17.88 1.51
CA ALA A 49 8.80 -18.95 2.47
C ALA A 49 9.79 -18.57 3.59
N ALA A 50 10.64 -17.58 3.34
CA ALA A 50 11.65 -17.15 4.33
C ALA A 50 11.09 -16.19 5.36
N TYR A 51 9.94 -15.57 5.06
CA TYR A 51 9.32 -14.59 5.93
C TYR A 51 7.91 -15.03 6.25
N SER A 52 7.63 -15.16 7.52
CA SER A 52 6.28 -15.46 7.98
C SER A 52 6.06 -14.66 9.25
N PRO A 53 5.10 -13.74 9.25
CA PRO A 53 4.28 -13.33 8.12
C PRO A 53 5.05 -12.49 7.12
N GLY A 54 4.50 -12.27 5.95
CA GLY A 54 5.12 -11.41 4.97
C GLY A 54 5.08 -9.95 5.37
N ASN A 55 5.68 -9.12 4.55
CA ASN A 55 5.71 -7.68 4.81
C ASN A 55 4.32 -7.08 4.63
N CYS A 56 3.96 -6.18 5.54
CA CYS A 56 2.73 -5.44 5.43
C CYS A 56 2.87 -4.35 4.35
N ALA A 57 1.79 -4.10 3.62
CA ALA A 57 1.81 -3.12 2.54
C ALA A 57 2.16 -1.73 3.04
N GLU A 58 1.57 -1.32 4.17
CA GLU A 58 1.83 -0.01 4.73
C GLU A 58 3.29 0.14 5.15
N ARG A 59 3.90 -0.92 5.66
CA ARG A 59 5.31 -0.89 6.04
C ARG A 59 6.19 -0.67 4.82
N THR A 60 5.88 -1.31 3.71
CA THR A 60 6.62 -1.13 2.48
C THR A 60 6.54 0.32 1.99
N ALA A 61 5.35 0.92 2.04
CA ALA A 61 5.16 2.30 1.65
C ALA A 61 5.96 3.24 2.55
N PHE A 62 5.93 3.02 3.87
CA PHE A 62 6.71 3.80 4.82
C PHE A 62 8.21 3.69 4.56
N PHE A 63 8.70 2.48 4.33
CA PHE A 63 10.13 2.29 4.09
C PHE A 63 10.58 3.05 2.85
N LYS A 64 9.78 3.03 1.79
CA LYS A 64 10.11 3.78 0.59
C LYS A 64 10.18 5.28 0.87
N ALA A 65 9.18 5.81 1.57
CA ALA A 65 9.12 7.24 1.84
C ALA A 65 10.31 7.68 2.71
N VAL A 66 10.59 6.93 3.77
CA VAL A 66 11.68 7.28 4.68
C VAL A 66 13.03 7.17 3.97
N SER A 67 13.20 6.17 3.10
CA SER A 67 14.46 6.01 2.38
C SER A 67 14.74 7.18 1.44
N GLU A 68 13.71 7.92 1.03
CA GLU A 68 13.86 9.12 0.22
C GLU A 68 13.88 10.40 1.07
N GLY A 69 13.96 10.26 2.38
CA GLY A 69 14.05 11.40 3.28
C GLY A 69 12.71 12.01 3.68
N ARG A 70 11.61 11.35 3.35
CA ARG A 70 10.28 11.85 3.71
C ARG A 70 9.92 11.38 5.11
N ARG A 71 9.61 12.31 6.00
CA ARG A 71 9.29 11.99 7.38
C ARG A 71 7.97 12.59 7.85
N ASP A 72 7.36 13.45 7.04
CA ASP A 72 6.11 14.11 7.38
C ASP A 72 5.00 13.55 6.49
N PHE A 73 4.04 12.89 7.11
CA PHE A 73 2.99 12.17 6.40
C PHE A 73 1.63 12.78 6.71
N THR A 74 0.76 12.84 5.69
CA THR A 74 -0.56 13.41 5.82
C THR A 74 -1.62 12.34 5.98
N ALA A 75 -1.53 11.25 5.17
CA ALA A 75 -2.58 10.25 5.16
C ALA A 75 -2.06 8.95 4.57
N ILE A 76 -2.78 7.87 4.86
CA ILE A 76 -2.49 6.57 4.24
C ILE A 76 -3.82 5.92 3.88
N ALA A 77 -3.85 5.26 2.73
CA ALA A 77 -4.98 4.44 2.31
C ALA A 77 -4.52 3.00 2.19
N ILE A 78 -5.33 2.09 2.71
CA ILE A 78 -5.01 0.66 2.67
C ILE A 78 -6.24 -0.07 2.13
N VAL A 79 -6.03 -0.90 1.12
CA VAL A 79 -7.10 -1.73 0.55
C VAL A 79 -6.64 -3.18 0.57
N GLY A 80 -7.59 -4.08 0.79
CA GLY A 80 -7.25 -5.49 0.83
C GLY A 80 -8.46 -6.34 0.53
N ASN A 81 -8.22 -7.42 -0.22
CA ASN A 81 -9.26 -8.40 -0.47
C ASN A 81 -8.62 -9.73 -0.82
N LYS A 82 -9.40 -10.78 -0.67
CA LYS A 82 -8.97 -12.12 -1.01
C LYS A 82 -8.87 -12.25 -2.53
N ARG A 83 -7.92 -13.04 -2.99
CA ARG A 83 -7.78 -13.28 -4.43
C ARG A 83 -9.10 -13.77 -5.01
N GLY A 84 -9.50 -13.16 -6.12
CA GLY A 84 -10.71 -13.56 -6.81
C GLY A 84 -11.98 -12.92 -6.30
N GLU A 85 -11.93 -12.19 -5.19
CA GLU A 85 -13.07 -11.43 -4.71
C GLU A 85 -13.22 -10.13 -5.48
N ALA A 86 -14.47 -9.81 -5.79
CA ALA A 86 -14.79 -8.51 -6.31
C ALA A 86 -15.00 -7.59 -5.12
N GLY A 87 -14.66 -6.37 -5.23
CA GLY A 87 -14.91 -5.47 -4.12
C GLY A 87 -13.77 -4.56 -3.85
N ASP A 88 -12.95 -4.68 -4.69
CA ASP A 88 -11.90 -3.74 -4.69
C ASP A 88 -12.33 -2.42 -5.31
#